data_9fc525e542d02e618a067ba3c66dd2f0
#
_entry.id   9fc525e542d02e618a067ba3c66dd2f0
#
_cell.length_a   1.000
_cell.length_b   1.000
_cell.length_c   1.000
_cell.angle_alpha   90.00
_cell.angle_beta   90.00
_cell.angle_gamma   90.00
#
_symmetry.space_group_name_H-M   'P 1'
#
loop_
_entity.id
_entity.type
_entity.pdbx_description
1 polymer ?
#
loop_
_entity_poly.entity_id
_entity_poly.type
_entity_poly.pdbx_seq_one_letter_code
_entity_poly.pdbx_strand_id
1 'polypeptide(L)'
;MSKKKILVVEDEQDLLTLQSMLLSIEGYTVEGVMDGQTALDVVETMKPDLILLDIMLPEVDGFQVCRQLKSNEATRHIPIIILTAKKSKEDLIIGEQSGADMYITKPYKTSMVVEAIQRLLS
;
A
#
# COMPACT_ATOMS: atom_id res chain seq x y z
N MET A 1 -14.72 -19.48 -0.60
CA MET A 1 -13.60 -18.80 -1.24
C MET A 1 -12.89 -17.91 -0.22
N SER A 2 -11.57 -17.90 -0.25
CA SER A 2 -10.83 -17.07 0.69
C SER A 2 -10.88 -15.61 0.26
N LYS A 3 -10.94 -14.72 1.24
CA LYS A 3 -10.91 -13.28 1.00
C LYS A 3 -9.52 -12.85 0.56
N LYS A 4 -9.44 -11.85 -0.29
CA LYS A 4 -8.16 -11.25 -0.64
C LYS A 4 -7.59 -10.49 0.55
N LYS A 5 -6.28 -10.54 0.69
CA LYS A 5 -5.56 -9.94 1.82
C LYS A 5 -4.91 -8.64 1.39
N ILE A 6 -5.15 -7.60 2.18
CA ILE A 6 -4.55 -6.29 1.92
C ILE A 6 -3.72 -5.87 3.13
N LEU A 7 -2.48 -5.49 2.87
CA LEU A 7 -1.63 -4.88 3.88
C LEU A 7 -1.70 -3.37 3.73
N VAL A 8 -2.03 -2.68 4.80
CA VAL A 8 -2.08 -1.21 4.82
C VAL A 8 -0.90 -0.70 5.64
N VAL A 9 -0.08 0.14 5.04
CA VAL A 9 1.10 0.73 5.70
C VAL A 9 0.85 2.22 5.86
N GLU A 10 0.58 2.65 7.09
CA GLU A 10 0.17 4.02 7.40
C GLU A 10 0.62 4.36 8.82
N ASP A 11 1.34 5.46 9.01
CA ASP A 11 1.88 5.82 10.33
C ASP A 11 0.90 6.59 11.21
N GLU A 12 -0.21 7.08 10.67
CA GLU A 12 -1.23 7.75 11.45
C GLU A 12 -2.29 6.74 11.89
N GLN A 13 -2.38 6.52 13.20
CA GLN A 13 -3.24 5.46 13.77
C GLN A 13 -4.71 5.60 13.36
N ASP A 14 -5.26 6.82 13.45
CA ASP A 14 -6.68 7.03 13.14
C ASP A 14 -6.99 6.73 11.67
N LEU A 15 -6.10 7.15 10.78
CA LEU A 15 -6.27 6.90 9.35
C LEU A 15 -6.13 5.41 9.04
N LEU A 16 -5.15 4.75 9.67
CA LEU A 16 -4.97 3.30 9.52
C LEU A 16 -6.23 2.55 9.95
N THR A 17 -6.79 2.92 11.11
CA THR A 17 -8.01 2.30 11.62
C THR A 17 -9.17 2.49 10.66
N LEU A 18 -9.35 3.72 10.16
CA LEU A 18 -10.44 4.02 9.23
C LEU A 18 -10.31 3.25 7.93
N GLN A 19 -9.13 3.24 7.33
CA GLN A 19 -8.88 2.50 6.10
C GLN A 19 -9.12 1.01 6.26
N SER A 20 -8.67 0.46 7.40
CA SER A 20 -8.84 -0.96 7.68
C SER A 20 -10.31 -1.33 7.81
N MET A 21 -11.09 -0.49 8.49
CA MET A 21 -12.53 -0.71 8.64
C MET A 21 -13.24 -0.68 7.29
N LEU A 22 -12.96 0.34 6.48
CA LEU A 22 -13.64 0.51 5.20
C LEU A 22 -13.33 -0.64 4.25
N LEU A 23 -12.09 -1.10 4.21
CA LEU A 23 -11.71 -2.23 3.37
C LEU A 23 -12.29 -3.55 3.87
N SER A 24 -12.39 -3.70 5.18
CA SER A 24 -13.02 -4.90 5.76
C SER A 24 -14.49 -4.98 5.38
N ILE A 25 -15.17 -3.84 5.37
CA ILE A 25 -16.58 -3.76 4.93
C ILE A 25 -16.72 -4.19 3.47
N GLU A 26 -15.73 -3.87 2.64
CA GLU A 26 -15.73 -4.25 1.23
C GLU A 26 -15.39 -5.74 1.01
N GLY A 27 -15.11 -6.47 2.05
CA GLY A 27 -14.90 -7.91 1.98
C GLY A 27 -13.45 -8.37 1.98
N TYR A 28 -12.50 -7.48 2.26
CA TYR A 28 -11.08 -7.84 2.31
C TYR A 28 -10.66 -8.22 3.72
N THR A 29 -9.64 -9.07 3.80
CA THR A 29 -8.94 -9.32 5.06
C THR A 29 -7.80 -8.30 5.13
N VAL A 30 -7.80 -7.50 6.18
CA VAL A 30 -6.87 -6.37 6.27
C VAL A 30 -5.94 -6.51 7.45
N GLU A 31 -4.66 -6.26 7.25
CA GLU A 31 -3.69 -6.11 8.31
C GLU A 31 -3.03 -4.75 8.16
N GLY A 32 -2.89 -4.02 9.26
CA GLY A 32 -2.30 -2.69 9.25
C GLY A 32 -0.98 -2.65 9.99
N VAL A 33 -0.01 -1.94 9.44
CA VAL A 33 1.27 -1.69 10.09
C VAL A 33 1.59 -0.21 9.98
N MET A 34 2.48 0.29 10.84
CA MET A 34 2.70 1.72 10.96
C MET A 34 4.09 2.17 10.52
N ASP A 35 4.94 1.27 10.08
CA ASP A 35 6.27 1.62 9.58
C ASP A 35 6.75 0.66 8.51
N GLY A 36 7.79 1.07 7.79
CA GLY A 36 8.29 0.34 6.63
C GLY A 36 8.96 -0.98 6.98
N GLN A 37 9.71 -1.03 8.08
CA GLN A 37 10.40 -2.25 8.45
C GLN A 37 9.41 -3.34 8.85
N THR A 38 8.41 -2.97 9.65
CA THR A 38 7.34 -3.91 10.02
C THR A 38 6.61 -4.41 8.78
N ALA A 39 6.38 -3.52 7.80
CA ALA A 39 5.74 -3.91 6.55
C ALA A 39 6.55 -4.98 5.83
N LEU A 40 7.87 -4.78 5.70
CA LEU A 40 8.74 -5.74 5.04
C LEU A 40 8.72 -7.11 5.74
N ASP A 41 8.70 -7.10 7.07
CA ASP A 41 8.65 -8.33 7.86
C ASP A 41 7.31 -9.05 7.70
N VAL A 42 6.21 -8.29 7.78
CA VAL A 42 4.86 -8.85 7.70
C VAL A 42 4.55 -9.45 6.33
N VAL A 43 5.07 -8.84 5.26
CA VAL A 43 4.83 -9.34 3.91
C VAL A 43 5.27 -10.80 3.76
N GLU A 44 6.37 -11.18 4.40
CA GLU A 44 6.89 -12.55 4.31
C GLU A 44 5.95 -13.60 4.88
N THR A 45 5.26 -13.27 5.97
CA THR A 45 4.34 -14.21 6.63
C THR A 45 2.90 -14.08 6.17
N MET A 46 2.43 -12.85 5.96
CA MET A 46 1.05 -12.59 5.53
C MET A 46 0.82 -12.97 4.07
N LYS A 47 1.81 -12.71 3.22
CA LYS A 47 1.69 -12.89 1.77
C LYS A 47 0.46 -12.17 1.22
N PRO A 48 0.41 -10.84 1.34
CA PRO A 48 -0.78 -10.09 0.92
C PRO A 48 -0.97 -10.15 -0.59
N ASP A 49 -2.22 -9.96 -1.01
CA ASP A 49 -2.56 -9.89 -2.43
C ASP A 49 -2.34 -8.49 -2.99
N LEU A 50 -2.30 -7.49 -2.11
CA LEU A 50 -2.08 -6.09 -2.49
C LEU A 50 -1.59 -5.31 -1.27
N ILE A 51 -0.79 -4.26 -1.53
CA ILE A 51 -0.27 -3.39 -0.47
C ILE A 51 -0.70 -1.95 -0.76
N LEU A 52 -1.31 -1.30 0.25
CA LEU A 52 -1.55 0.15 0.24
C LEU A 52 -0.43 0.78 1.05
N LEU A 53 0.34 1.67 0.45
CA LEU A 53 1.56 2.17 1.05
C LEU A 53 1.59 3.68 1.06
N ASP A 54 1.62 4.29 2.25
CA ASP A 54 1.94 5.71 2.37
C ASP A 54 3.47 5.82 2.34
N ILE A 55 3.99 6.81 1.65
CA ILE A 55 5.43 7.01 1.56
C ILE A 55 5.99 7.86 2.70
N MET A 56 5.16 8.64 3.36
CA MET A 56 5.59 9.50 4.46
C MET A 56 5.63 8.71 5.76
N LEU A 57 6.54 7.74 5.82
CA LEU A 57 6.69 6.85 6.96
C LEU A 57 7.88 7.26 7.82
N PRO A 58 7.85 6.95 9.14
CA PRO A 58 9.01 7.20 9.98
C PRO A 58 10.17 6.25 9.62
N GLU A 59 11.38 6.73 9.78
CA GLU A 59 12.64 5.99 9.63
C GLU A 59 12.97 5.50 8.22
N VAL A 60 12.06 4.80 7.55
CA VAL A 60 12.30 4.25 6.22
C VAL A 60 11.38 4.93 5.22
N ASP A 61 11.95 5.47 4.16
CA ASP A 61 11.20 6.09 3.07
C ASP A 61 10.31 5.04 2.39
N GLY A 62 9.02 5.34 2.24
CA GLY A 62 8.07 4.43 1.58
C GLY A 62 8.45 4.07 0.15
N PHE A 63 9.08 4.98 -0.59
CA PHE A 63 9.59 4.66 -1.93
C PHE A 63 10.63 3.55 -1.87
N GLN A 64 11.46 3.56 -0.84
CA GLN A 64 12.47 2.53 -0.64
C GLN A 64 11.83 1.19 -0.33
N VAL A 65 10.78 1.17 0.49
CA VAL A 65 10.02 -0.05 0.79
C VAL A 65 9.47 -0.62 -0.52
N CYS A 66 8.88 0.22 -1.35
CA CYS A 66 8.33 -0.19 -2.64
C CYS A 66 9.42 -0.80 -3.52
N ARG A 67 10.58 -0.12 -3.64
CA ARG A 67 11.69 -0.64 -4.44
C ARG A 67 12.19 -1.98 -3.96
N GLN A 68 12.31 -2.16 -2.64
CA GLN A 68 12.75 -3.44 -2.08
C GLN A 68 11.79 -4.56 -2.41
N LEU A 69 10.49 -4.31 -2.26
CA LEU A 69 9.47 -5.31 -2.57
C LEU A 69 9.46 -5.66 -4.07
N LYS A 70 9.60 -4.66 -4.93
CA LYS A 70 9.57 -4.87 -6.37
C LYS A 70 10.88 -5.47 -6.92
N SER A 71 11.96 -5.38 -6.15
CA SER A 71 13.24 -5.97 -6.53
C SER A 71 13.41 -7.42 -6.08
N ASN A 72 12.55 -7.90 -5.20
CA ASN A 72 12.61 -9.25 -4.64
C ASN A 72 11.68 -10.17 -5.42
N GLU A 73 12.21 -11.26 -5.95
CA GLU A 73 11.43 -12.23 -6.72
C GLU A 73 10.21 -12.77 -5.97
N ALA A 74 10.33 -12.92 -4.65
CA ALA A 74 9.25 -13.46 -3.84
C ALA A 74 8.07 -12.50 -3.69
N THR A 75 8.28 -11.19 -3.88
CA THR A 75 7.26 -10.17 -3.60
C THR A 75 6.95 -9.25 -4.79
N ARG A 76 7.76 -9.26 -5.84
CA ARG A 76 7.59 -8.32 -6.96
C ARG A 76 6.25 -8.44 -7.68
N HIS A 77 5.58 -9.57 -7.54
CA HIS A 77 4.27 -9.79 -8.17
C HIS A 77 3.12 -9.13 -7.41
N ILE A 78 3.36 -8.68 -6.17
CA ILE A 78 2.31 -8.08 -5.34
C ILE A 78 2.05 -6.65 -5.82
N PRO A 79 0.81 -6.30 -6.22
CA PRO A 79 0.50 -4.93 -6.60
C PRO A 79 0.67 -3.97 -5.43
N ILE A 80 1.26 -2.80 -5.69
CA ILE A 80 1.46 -1.77 -4.68
C ILE A 80 0.78 -0.49 -5.15
N ILE A 81 -0.11 0.04 -4.33
CA ILE A 81 -0.73 1.35 -4.53
C ILE A 81 -0.12 2.31 -3.53
N ILE A 82 0.49 3.37 -4.02
CA ILE A 82 1.02 4.42 -3.16
C ILE A 82 -0.08 5.44 -2.91
N LEU A 83 -0.35 5.74 -1.63
CA LEU A 83 -1.31 6.75 -1.20
C LEU A 83 -0.55 7.81 -0.42
N THR A 84 -0.49 9.06 -0.92
CA THR A 84 0.32 10.06 -0.25
C THR A 84 -0.08 11.48 -0.61
N ALA A 85 0.29 12.42 0.27
CA ALA A 85 0.15 13.84 -0.01
C ALA A 85 1.24 14.37 -0.96
N LYS A 86 2.31 13.60 -1.18
CA LYS A 86 3.39 14.00 -2.09
C LYS A 86 2.91 13.94 -3.54
N LYS A 87 2.83 15.09 -4.18
CA LYS A 87 2.27 15.19 -5.53
C LYS A 87 3.07 16.05 -6.49
N SER A 88 4.32 16.36 -6.14
CA SER A 88 5.19 17.08 -7.05
C SER A 88 5.52 16.20 -8.25
N LYS A 89 5.93 16.82 -9.35
CA LYS A 89 6.34 16.09 -10.53
C LYS A 89 7.47 15.11 -10.21
N GLU A 90 8.41 15.54 -9.38
CA GLU A 90 9.54 14.71 -8.94
C GLU A 90 9.06 13.51 -8.14
N ASP A 91 8.10 13.70 -7.22
CA ASP A 91 7.55 12.63 -6.41
C ASP A 91 6.88 11.56 -7.29
N LEU A 92 6.12 12.00 -8.30
CA LEU A 92 5.45 11.08 -9.20
C LEU A 92 6.44 10.26 -10.02
N ILE A 93 7.52 10.88 -10.45
CA ILE A 93 8.59 10.19 -11.19
C ILE A 93 9.26 9.14 -10.29
N ILE A 94 9.58 9.52 -9.05
CA ILE A 94 10.20 8.60 -8.09
C ILE A 94 9.26 7.42 -7.80
N GLY A 95 7.97 7.70 -7.66
CA GLY A 95 6.96 6.66 -7.45
C GLY A 95 6.92 5.66 -8.59
N GLU A 96 6.93 6.15 -9.83
CA GLU A 96 6.95 5.28 -11.00
C GLU A 96 8.23 4.45 -11.04
N GLN A 97 9.37 5.08 -10.80
CA GLN A 97 10.67 4.39 -10.79
C GLN A 97 10.79 3.36 -9.67
N SER A 98 10.02 3.54 -8.57
CA SER A 98 10.03 2.57 -7.48
C SER A 98 9.32 1.27 -7.84
N GLY A 99 8.60 1.25 -8.97
CA GLY A 99 7.88 0.08 -9.44
C GLY A 99 6.44 -0.03 -8.95
N ALA A 100 5.90 1.03 -8.32
CA ALA A 100 4.52 1.03 -7.87
C ALA A 100 3.56 0.82 -9.03
N ASP A 101 2.50 0.08 -8.79
CA ASP A 101 1.50 -0.21 -9.82
C ASP A 101 0.51 0.94 -9.98
N MET A 102 0.31 1.73 -8.93
CA MET A 102 -0.57 2.87 -8.97
C MET A 102 -0.15 3.89 -7.93
N TYR A 103 -0.40 5.18 -8.21
CA TYR A 103 -0.06 6.28 -7.32
C TYR A 103 -1.31 7.15 -7.18
N ILE A 104 -1.82 7.27 -5.96
CA ILE A 104 -3.02 8.08 -5.68
C ILE A 104 -2.63 9.18 -4.70
N THR A 105 -2.88 10.43 -5.07
CA THR A 105 -2.53 11.58 -4.23
C THR A 105 -3.69 11.99 -3.33
N LYS A 106 -3.37 12.40 -2.11
CA LYS A 106 -4.35 12.97 -1.19
C LYS A 106 -4.68 14.41 -1.59
N PRO A 107 -5.90 14.89 -1.43
CA PRO A 107 -7.06 14.16 -0.92
C PRO A 107 -7.66 13.22 -1.97
N TYR A 108 -8.20 12.09 -1.54
CA TYR A 108 -8.83 11.12 -2.43
C TYR A 108 -10.15 10.65 -1.80
N LYS A 109 -11.03 10.11 -2.64
CA LYS A 109 -12.26 9.49 -2.16
C LYS A 109 -11.99 7.99 -1.92
N THR A 110 -12.57 7.45 -0.86
CA THR A 110 -12.42 6.01 -0.56
C THR A 110 -12.82 5.15 -1.75
N SER A 111 -13.87 5.55 -2.48
CA SER A 111 -14.32 4.83 -3.66
C SER A 111 -13.24 4.72 -4.74
N MET A 112 -12.37 5.70 -4.87
CA MET A 112 -11.25 5.65 -5.82
C MET A 112 -10.25 4.56 -5.44
N VAL A 113 -9.97 4.44 -4.15
CA VAL A 113 -9.05 3.42 -3.65
C VAL A 113 -9.63 2.03 -3.83
N VAL A 114 -10.90 1.84 -3.46
CA VAL A 114 -11.59 0.55 -3.61
C VAL A 114 -11.62 0.13 -5.08
N GLU A 115 -11.94 1.06 -5.97
CA GLU A 115 -11.98 0.79 -7.40
C GLU A 115 -10.61 0.38 -7.95
N ALA A 116 -9.56 1.07 -7.51
CA ALA A 116 -8.19 0.75 -7.89
C ALA A 116 -7.79 -0.66 -7.43
N ILE A 117 -8.15 -1.00 -6.20
CA ILE A 117 -7.88 -2.33 -5.65
C ILE A 117 -8.60 -3.39 -6.48
N GLN A 118 -9.88 -3.19 -6.77
CA GLN A 118 -10.66 -4.13 -7.56
C GLN A 118 -10.03 -4.34 -8.93
N ARG A 119 -9.57 -3.27 -9.57
CA ARG A 119 -8.95 -3.34 -10.88
C ARG A 119 -7.66 -4.15 -10.85
N LEU A 120 -6.83 -3.93 -9.86
CA LEU A 120 -5.54 -4.62 -9.75
C LEU A 120 -5.67 -6.08 -9.34
N LEU A 121 -6.76 -6.44 -8.64
CA LEU A 121 -6.99 -7.80 -8.16
C LEU A 121 -7.90 -8.63 -9.07
N SER A 122 -8.44 -8.03 -10.10
CA SER A 122 -9.33 -8.75 -11.03
C SER A 122 -8.55 -9.56 -12.07
#